data_a024ea3deff5746206410d8a0de597ee
#
_entry.id   a024ea3deff5746206410d8a0de597ee
#
_cell.length_a   1.000
_cell.length_b   1.000
_cell.length_c   1.000
_cell.angle_alpha   90.00
_cell.angle_beta   90.00
_cell.angle_gamma   90.00
#
_symmetry.space_group_name_H-M   'P 1'
#
loop_
_entity.id
_entity.type
_entity.pdbx_description
1 polymer ?
#
loop_
_entity_poly.entity_id
_entity_poly.type
_entity_poly.pdbx_seq_one_letter_code
_entity_poly.pdbx_strand_id
1 'polypeptide(L)'
;LTQIALISDIHGNIPALEAVLKDIKQRGIETIYCLGDLIGKGPHGDIAVDMVRTHCQQVIKGNWDDFIGKETDDPVLQWHQHRLGSVRLQYLAELPYILEFMMSGKWIRLFHASPRSVYERIQPWDDQEKLETLFHSSPLCGDPRIADVAGYADIHNAYHQHLDGRTLFNTGSVGNPLEMPEASYVILDGIYDSEDPAPFNIQFIRVPYPIEQAVQDALESGMPSPKEYILEVRTGRYQVRKD
;
A
#
# COMPACT_ATOMS: atom_id res chain seq x y z
N LEU A 1 10.37 -14.57 17.28
CA LEU A 1 9.75 -14.31 15.97
C LEU A 1 9.89 -12.82 15.66
N THR A 2 10.17 -12.49 14.41
CA THR A 2 10.17 -11.11 13.89
C THR A 2 8.78 -10.78 13.39
N GLN A 3 8.26 -9.59 13.75
CA GLN A 3 7.01 -9.07 13.21
C GLN A 3 7.31 -7.90 12.26
N ILE A 4 6.73 -7.94 11.06
CA ILE A 4 6.83 -6.89 10.05
C ILE A 4 5.42 -6.39 9.75
N ALA A 5 5.16 -5.12 9.98
CA ALA A 5 3.91 -4.50 9.56
C ALA A 5 4.01 -4.05 8.11
N LEU A 6 3.05 -4.43 7.28
CA LEU A 6 2.92 -4.02 5.88
C LEU A 6 1.76 -3.04 5.76
N ILE A 7 2.06 -1.80 5.42
CA ILE A 7 1.08 -0.74 5.13
C ILE A 7 1.09 -0.40 3.65
N SER A 8 0.01 0.15 3.13
CA SER A 8 -0.07 0.61 1.73
C SER A 8 -1.19 1.61 1.52
N ASP A 9 -1.22 2.21 0.33
CA ASP A 9 -2.34 3.03 -0.13
C ASP A 9 -2.75 4.08 0.91
N ILE A 10 -1.74 4.88 1.31
CA ILE A 10 -1.88 5.94 2.33
C ILE A 10 -2.73 7.09 1.80
N HIS A 11 -2.53 7.43 0.51
CA HIS A 11 -3.29 8.43 -0.21
C HIS A 11 -3.47 9.76 0.55
N GLY A 12 -2.44 10.21 1.27
CA GLY A 12 -2.48 11.50 1.98
C GLY A 12 -3.52 11.59 3.10
N ASN A 13 -4.05 10.47 3.60
CA ASN A 13 -4.97 10.40 4.74
C ASN A 13 -4.18 10.31 6.06
N ILE A 14 -3.83 11.47 6.62
CA ILE A 14 -3.00 11.53 7.82
C ILE A 14 -3.72 10.97 9.06
N PRO A 15 -5.00 11.27 9.33
CA PRO A 15 -5.71 10.67 10.44
C PRO A 15 -5.70 9.13 10.46
N ALA A 16 -5.79 8.49 9.27
CA ALA A 16 -5.71 7.05 9.15
C ALA A 16 -4.27 6.53 9.37
N LEU A 17 -3.27 7.20 8.78
CA LEU A 17 -1.86 6.82 8.94
C LEU A 17 -1.42 6.92 10.40
N GLU A 18 -1.78 7.99 11.11
CA GLU A 18 -1.48 8.17 12.53
C GLU A 18 -2.12 7.08 13.39
N ALA A 19 -3.39 6.72 13.10
CA ALA A 19 -4.07 5.65 13.83
C ALA A 19 -3.37 4.30 13.64
N VAL A 20 -2.97 3.97 12.41
CA VAL A 20 -2.26 2.73 12.09
C VAL A 20 -0.87 2.70 12.72
N LEU A 21 -0.08 3.77 12.61
CA LEU A 21 1.25 3.83 13.24
C LEU A 21 1.17 3.74 14.78
N LYS A 22 0.13 4.31 15.37
CA LYS A 22 -0.13 4.17 16.81
C LYS A 22 -0.46 2.73 17.21
N ASP A 23 -1.30 2.03 16.43
CA ASP A 23 -1.65 0.62 16.69
C ASP A 23 -0.42 -0.29 16.54
N ILE A 24 0.38 -0.11 15.48
CA ILE A 24 1.64 -0.83 15.26
C ILE A 24 2.60 -0.64 16.45
N LYS A 25 2.76 0.60 16.91
CA LYS A 25 3.60 0.91 18.09
C LYS A 25 3.06 0.26 19.36
N GLN A 26 1.75 0.25 19.58
CA GLN A 26 1.13 -0.39 20.75
C GLN A 26 1.32 -1.91 20.76
N ARG A 27 1.46 -2.53 19.58
CA ARG A 27 1.80 -3.96 19.43
C ARG A 27 3.29 -4.25 19.64
N GLY A 28 4.13 -3.21 19.77
CA GLY A 28 5.58 -3.37 19.92
C GLY A 28 6.29 -3.76 18.62
N ILE A 29 5.68 -3.50 17.46
CA ILE A 29 6.26 -3.80 16.15
C ILE A 29 7.14 -2.63 15.74
N GLU A 30 8.42 -2.90 15.45
CA GLU A 30 9.42 -1.90 15.09
C GLU A 30 9.70 -1.83 13.58
N THR A 31 9.40 -2.90 12.86
CA THR A 31 9.67 -3.00 11.41
C THR A 31 8.40 -2.74 10.62
N ILE A 32 8.40 -1.70 9.79
CA ILE A 32 7.27 -1.30 8.94
C ILE A 32 7.75 -1.19 7.50
N TYR A 33 7.07 -1.86 6.58
CA TYR A 33 7.27 -1.73 5.14
C TYR A 33 6.02 -1.10 4.50
N CYS A 34 6.21 -0.23 3.51
CA CYS A 34 5.13 0.41 2.79
C CYS A 34 5.11 -0.04 1.32
N LEU A 35 3.97 -0.54 0.86
CA LEU A 35 3.80 -1.07 -0.49
C LEU A 35 3.30 -0.02 -1.51
N GLY A 36 3.55 1.27 -1.24
CA GLY A 36 3.31 2.34 -2.20
C GLY A 36 1.96 3.06 -2.05
N ASP A 37 1.69 3.92 -3.01
CA ASP A 37 0.56 4.85 -3.05
C ASP A 37 0.48 5.75 -1.80
N LEU A 38 1.57 6.49 -1.58
CA LEU A 38 1.69 7.42 -0.47
C LEU A 38 0.79 8.64 -0.67
N ILE A 39 0.60 9.03 -1.93
CA ILE A 39 -0.02 10.29 -2.37
C ILE A 39 -1.29 10.06 -3.19
N GLY A 40 -1.95 11.15 -3.55
CA GLY A 40 -3.18 11.13 -4.33
C GLY A 40 -4.43 10.93 -3.46
N LYS A 41 -5.60 11.04 -4.06
CA LYS A 41 -6.92 10.95 -3.42
C LYS A 41 -7.13 11.92 -2.25
N GLY A 42 -6.47 11.73 -1.11
CA GLY A 42 -6.55 12.62 0.05
C GLY A 42 -5.56 13.80 -0.01
N PRO A 43 -5.72 14.79 0.89
CA PRO A 43 -5.11 16.12 0.70
C PRO A 43 -3.64 16.25 1.09
N HIS A 44 -3.12 15.39 1.98
CA HIS A 44 -1.83 15.60 2.63
C HIS A 44 -0.75 14.61 2.16
N GLY A 45 -0.59 14.45 0.83
CA GLY A 45 0.44 13.58 0.26
C GLY A 45 1.86 14.01 0.66
N ASP A 46 2.10 15.29 0.83
CA ASP A 46 3.37 15.86 1.31
C ASP A 46 3.72 15.36 2.72
N ILE A 47 2.78 15.43 3.65
CA ILE A 47 2.94 14.95 5.03
C ILE A 47 3.07 13.42 5.06
N ALA A 48 2.26 12.70 4.27
CA ALA A 48 2.32 11.25 4.18
C ALA A 48 3.70 10.75 3.73
N VAL A 49 4.30 11.38 2.71
CA VAL A 49 5.66 11.06 2.26
C VAL A 49 6.67 11.23 3.38
N ASP A 50 6.63 12.34 4.12
CA ASP A 50 7.58 12.62 5.20
C ASP A 50 7.42 11.64 6.37
N MET A 51 6.16 11.30 6.73
CA MET A 51 5.88 10.31 7.79
C MET A 51 6.34 8.91 7.38
N VAL A 52 6.04 8.47 6.16
CA VAL A 52 6.48 7.15 5.66
C VAL A 52 8.00 7.06 5.62
N ARG A 53 8.70 8.09 5.15
CA ARG A 53 10.18 8.15 5.19
C ARG A 53 10.75 8.06 6.59
N THR A 54 10.02 8.55 7.59
CA THR A 54 10.48 8.55 8.99
C THR A 54 10.24 7.21 9.67
N HIS A 55 9.14 6.53 9.35
CA HIS A 55 8.68 5.37 10.10
C HIS A 55 8.91 4.03 9.41
N CYS A 56 9.05 4.02 8.06
CA CYS A 56 9.18 2.78 7.31
C CYS A 56 10.65 2.49 6.95
N GLN A 57 11.09 1.25 7.17
CA GLN A 57 12.43 0.78 6.82
C GLN A 57 12.56 0.46 5.33
N GLN A 58 11.45 0.04 4.69
CA GLN A 58 11.37 -0.23 3.26
C GLN A 58 10.10 0.40 2.69
N VAL A 59 10.24 0.99 1.50
CA VAL A 59 9.13 1.59 0.77
C VAL A 59 9.26 1.20 -0.69
N ILE A 60 8.21 0.69 -1.29
CA ILE A 60 8.17 0.45 -2.73
C ILE A 60 7.17 1.40 -3.40
N LYS A 61 7.29 1.52 -4.71
CA LYS A 61 6.53 2.44 -5.53
C LYS A 61 5.14 1.91 -5.86
N GLY A 62 4.09 2.73 -5.65
CA GLY A 62 2.76 2.52 -6.17
C GLY A 62 2.55 3.22 -7.53
N ASN A 63 1.38 3.04 -8.12
CA ASN A 63 1.05 3.67 -9.40
C ASN A 63 0.90 5.20 -9.28
N TRP A 64 0.35 5.71 -8.19
CA TRP A 64 0.29 7.16 -7.94
C TRP A 64 1.69 7.75 -7.77
N ASP A 65 2.57 7.06 -7.05
CA ASP A 65 3.96 7.48 -6.85
C ASP A 65 4.75 7.49 -8.16
N ASP A 66 4.43 6.57 -9.09
CA ASP A 66 5.11 6.46 -10.40
C ASP A 66 4.68 7.55 -11.39
N PHE A 67 3.39 7.88 -11.44
CA PHE A 67 2.94 8.85 -12.44
C PHE A 67 2.95 10.30 -11.96
N ILE A 68 2.95 10.56 -10.64
CA ILE A 68 2.79 11.93 -10.12
C ILE A 68 3.90 12.89 -10.58
N GLY A 69 5.09 12.40 -10.86
CA GLY A 69 6.19 13.21 -11.34
C GLY A 69 6.16 13.55 -12.84
N LYS A 70 5.20 12.96 -13.60
CA LYS A 70 5.10 13.18 -15.05
C LYS A 70 4.43 14.53 -15.36
N GLU A 71 4.82 15.14 -16.48
CA GLU A 71 4.17 16.34 -16.99
C GLU A 71 2.68 16.07 -17.27
N THR A 72 1.81 17.01 -16.86
CA THR A 72 0.36 16.84 -16.95
C THR A 72 -0.37 18.17 -17.00
N ASP A 73 -1.50 18.20 -17.72
CA ASP A 73 -2.46 19.32 -17.72
C ASP A 73 -3.63 19.08 -16.75
N ASP A 74 -3.69 17.92 -16.06
CA ASP A 74 -4.74 17.64 -15.09
C ASP A 74 -4.57 18.51 -13.83
N PRO A 75 -5.55 19.38 -13.51
CA PRO A 75 -5.43 20.31 -12.39
C PRO A 75 -5.36 19.60 -11.02
N VAL A 76 -5.89 18.39 -10.90
CA VAL A 76 -5.79 17.59 -9.67
C VAL A 76 -4.36 17.12 -9.47
N LEU A 77 -3.73 16.59 -10.51
CA LEU A 77 -2.34 16.14 -10.44
C LEU A 77 -1.39 17.31 -10.23
N GLN A 78 -1.60 18.45 -10.91
CA GLN A 78 -0.81 19.66 -10.71
C GLN A 78 -0.90 20.18 -9.27
N TRP A 79 -2.09 20.09 -8.64
CA TRP A 79 -2.27 20.49 -7.26
C TRP A 79 -1.43 19.60 -6.31
N HIS A 80 -1.45 18.27 -6.51
CA HIS A 80 -0.62 17.36 -5.73
C HIS A 80 0.87 17.61 -5.97
N GLN A 81 1.30 17.78 -7.24
CA GLN A 81 2.70 18.09 -7.59
C GLN A 81 3.21 19.36 -6.89
N HIS A 82 2.38 20.40 -6.89
CA HIS A 82 2.73 21.68 -6.24
C HIS A 82 2.96 21.50 -4.73
N ARG A 83 2.09 20.76 -4.06
CA ARG A 83 2.22 20.48 -2.62
C ARG A 83 3.43 19.62 -2.29
N LEU A 84 3.71 18.61 -3.11
CA LEU A 84 4.86 17.70 -2.91
C LEU A 84 6.19 18.43 -3.02
N GLY A 85 6.32 19.31 -4.00
CA GLY A 85 7.58 19.98 -4.32
C GLY A 85 8.63 19.00 -4.87
N SER A 86 9.73 19.55 -5.41
CA SER A 86 10.73 18.76 -6.16
C SER A 86 11.40 17.66 -5.34
N VAL A 87 11.67 17.89 -4.06
CA VAL A 87 12.40 16.93 -3.21
C VAL A 87 11.58 15.65 -2.98
N ARG A 88 10.27 15.77 -2.71
CA ARG A 88 9.40 14.61 -2.51
C ARG A 88 9.09 13.91 -3.83
N LEU A 89 8.90 14.68 -4.93
CA LEU A 89 8.74 14.10 -6.26
C LEU A 89 9.96 13.27 -6.68
N GLN A 90 11.18 13.74 -6.40
CA GLN A 90 12.40 12.99 -6.67
C GLN A 90 12.45 11.71 -5.81
N TYR A 91 12.14 11.78 -4.51
CA TYR A 91 12.08 10.62 -3.65
C TYR A 91 11.11 9.54 -4.18
N LEU A 92 9.89 9.93 -4.57
CA LEU A 92 8.91 9.01 -5.14
C LEU A 92 9.40 8.38 -6.46
N ALA A 93 10.08 9.16 -7.31
CA ALA A 93 10.64 8.67 -8.57
C ALA A 93 11.75 7.62 -8.38
N GLU A 94 12.48 7.66 -7.25
CA GLU A 94 13.59 6.75 -6.94
C GLU A 94 13.16 5.50 -6.19
N LEU A 95 11.90 5.36 -5.76
CA LEU A 95 11.41 4.19 -5.04
C LEU A 95 11.55 2.90 -5.89
N PRO A 96 11.98 1.77 -5.30
CA PRO A 96 11.99 0.48 -5.97
C PRO A 96 10.57 -0.03 -6.22
N TYR A 97 10.40 -0.99 -7.14
CA TYR A 97 9.10 -1.58 -7.47
C TYR A 97 8.78 -2.85 -6.68
N ILE A 98 9.82 -3.57 -6.23
CA ILE A 98 9.70 -4.90 -5.64
C ILE A 98 10.52 -4.94 -4.35
N LEU A 99 10.01 -5.67 -3.36
CA LEU A 99 10.73 -6.06 -2.17
C LEU A 99 10.70 -7.58 -2.03
N GLU A 100 11.88 -8.19 -1.85
CA GLU A 100 12.03 -9.65 -1.75
C GLU A 100 12.90 -10.02 -0.56
N PHE A 101 12.51 -11.06 0.18
CA PHE A 101 13.28 -11.58 1.32
C PHE A 101 12.86 -13.00 1.70
N MET A 102 13.72 -13.68 2.47
CA MET A 102 13.37 -14.95 3.12
C MET A 102 12.71 -14.72 4.47
N MET A 103 11.70 -15.55 4.78
CA MET A 103 11.10 -15.58 6.11
C MET A 103 10.56 -16.98 6.42
N SER A 104 11.11 -17.64 7.47
CA SER A 104 10.68 -18.98 7.91
C SER A 104 10.71 -20.03 6.79
N GLY A 105 11.75 -20.03 5.96
CA GLY A 105 11.90 -20.96 4.84
C GLY A 105 11.02 -20.63 3.63
N LYS A 106 10.40 -19.46 3.58
CA LYS A 106 9.55 -18.99 2.49
C LYS A 106 10.16 -17.81 1.76
N TRP A 107 10.16 -17.85 0.43
CA TRP A 107 10.50 -16.70 -0.41
C TRP A 107 9.31 -15.76 -0.50
N ILE A 108 9.43 -14.60 0.11
CA ILE A 108 8.40 -13.55 0.12
C ILE A 108 8.70 -12.55 -1.00
N ARG A 109 7.69 -12.24 -1.80
CA ARG A 109 7.74 -11.16 -2.81
C ARG A 109 6.61 -10.19 -2.58
N LEU A 110 6.95 -8.91 -2.41
CA LEU A 110 6.01 -7.82 -2.19
C LEU A 110 6.10 -6.81 -3.33
N PHE A 111 4.97 -6.37 -3.84
CA PHE A 111 4.85 -5.40 -4.93
C PHE A 111 3.56 -4.58 -4.75
N HIS A 112 3.40 -3.51 -5.53
CA HIS A 112 2.19 -2.69 -5.39
C HIS A 112 0.98 -3.35 -6.08
N ALA A 113 1.00 -3.57 -7.39
CA ALA A 113 -0.11 -4.17 -8.13
C ALA A 113 0.23 -5.55 -8.69
N SER A 114 1.34 -5.68 -9.41
CA SER A 114 1.86 -6.96 -9.88
C SER A 114 3.39 -6.95 -9.91
N PRO A 115 4.07 -8.11 -9.99
CA PRO A 115 5.52 -8.14 -10.14
C PRO A 115 6.00 -7.58 -11.49
N ARG A 116 5.11 -7.36 -12.46
CA ARG A 116 5.40 -6.86 -13.82
C ARG A 116 5.17 -5.36 -13.97
N SER A 117 4.20 -4.80 -13.23
CA SER A 117 3.80 -3.40 -13.40
C SER A 117 2.98 -2.91 -12.22
N VAL A 118 3.18 -1.67 -11.81
CA VAL A 118 2.33 -0.98 -10.82
C VAL A 118 0.93 -0.63 -11.37
N TYR A 119 0.70 -0.81 -12.67
CA TYR A 119 -0.57 -0.51 -13.35
C TYR A 119 -1.40 -1.74 -13.69
N GLU A 120 -0.88 -2.95 -13.45
CA GLU A 120 -1.58 -4.20 -13.72
C GLU A 120 -2.49 -4.57 -12.56
N ARG A 121 -3.71 -4.08 -12.59
CA ARG A 121 -4.71 -4.34 -11.53
C ARG A 121 -5.14 -5.80 -11.51
N ILE A 122 -5.02 -6.43 -10.35
CA ILE A 122 -5.40 -7.83 -10.11
C ILE A 122 -6.50 -7.87 -9.06
N GLN A 123 -7.60 -8.52 -9.42
CA GLN A 123 -8.77 -8.66 -8.54
C GLN A 123 -8.83 -10.06 -7.91
N PRO A 124 -9.39 -10.22 -6.70
CA PRO A 124 -9.50 -11.52 -6.04
C PRO A 124 -10.36 -12.54 -6.81
N TRP A 125 -11.18 -12.08 -7.73
CA TRP A 125 -12.05 -12.89 -8.61
C TRP A 125 -11.53 -13.06 -10.02
N ASP A 126 -10.31 -12.59 -10.34
CA ASP A 126 -9.65 -12.92 -11.59
C ASP A 126 -9.44 -14.44 -11.68
N ASP A 127 -9.28 -14.97 -12.89
CA ASP A 127 -9.06 -16.40 -13.07
C ASP A 127 -7.78 -16.88 -12.38
N GLN A 128 -7.76 -18.17 -12.02
CA GLN A 128 -6.67 -18.74 -11.26
C GLN A 128 -5.33 -18.63 -11.98
N GLU A 129 -5.31 -18.80 -13.31
CA GLU A 129 -4.09 -18.70 -14.11
C GLU A 129 -3.45 -17.31 -13.98
N LYS A 130 -4.27 -16.24 -14.04
CA LYS A 130 -3.82 -14.86 -13.85
C LYS A 130 -3.28 -14.64 -12.43
N LEU A 131 -3.98 -15.14 -11.40
CA LEU A 131 -3.54 -15.02 -10.01
C LEU A 131 -2.22 -15.76 -9.75
N GLU A 132 -2.02 -16.94 -10.35
CA GLU A 132 -0.78 -17.73 -10.24
C GLU A 132 0.43 -16.99 -10.84
N THR A 133 0.23 -16.15 -11.85
CA THR A 133 1.34 -15.34 -12.42
C THR A 133 1.97 -14.37 -11.42
N LEU A 134 1.29 -14.04 -10.33
CA LEU A 134 1.82 -13.14 -9.29
C LEU A 134 2.98 -13.72 -8.49
N PHE A 135 3.12 -15.06 -8.49
CA PHE A 135 4.26 -15.71 -7.85
C PHE A 135 5.51 -15.75 -8.73
N HIS A 136 5.34 -15.56 -10.04
CA HIS A 136 6.45 -15.61 -10.99
C HIS A 136 7.29 -14.35 -10.94
N SER A 137 8.59 -14.50 -11.23
CA SER A 137 9.49 -13.36 -11.37
C SER A 137 9.23 -12.58 -12.66
N SER A 138 9.70 -11.35 -12.68
CA SER A 138 9.70 -10.45 -13.84
C SER A 138 11.06 -9.75 -13.94
N PRO A 139 11.32 -8.98 -14.99
CA PRO A 139 12.52 -8.14 -15.07
C PRO A 139 12.69 -7.11 -13.94
N LEU A 140 11.61 -6.81 -13.19
CA LEU A 140 11.65 -5.91 -12.04
C LEU A 140 12.09 -6.62 -10.75
N CYS A 141 12.07 -7.97 -10.72
CA CYS A 141 12.47 -8.77 -9.56
C CYS A 141 13.99 -8.92 -9.48
N GLY A 142 14.52 -8.94 -8.27
CA GLY A 142 15.95 -9.20 -8.03
C GLY A 142 16.32 -10.68 -8.12
N ASP A 143 15.33 -11.58 -7.91
CA ASP A 143 15.54 -13.03 -7.88
C ASP A 143 14.56 -13.75 -8.84
N PRO A 144 15.04 -14.74 -9.65
CA PRO A 144 14.20 -15.46 -10.59
C PRO A 144 13.31 -16.54 -9.95
N ARG A 145 13.45 -16.83 -8.65
CA ARG A 145 12.64 -17.84 -7.96
C ARG A 145 11.14 -17.55 -8.05
N ILE A 146 10.36 -18.60 -8.03
CA ILE A 146 8.90 -18.50 -7.80
C ILE A 146 8.70 -18.19 -6.30
N ALA A 147 7.88 -17.20 -5.99
CA ALA A 147 7.58 -16.85 -4.60
C ALA A 147 6.68 -17.90 -3.94
N ASP A 148 6.93 -18.22 -2.67
CA ASP A 148 6.02 -19.01 -1.82
C ASP A 148 4.87 -18.14 -1.31
N VAL A 149 5.16 -16.86 -1.10
CA VAL A 149 4.20 -15.86 -0.63
C VAL A 149 4.32 -14.61 -1.50
N ALA A 150 3.21 -14.20 -2.10
CA ALA A 150 3.08 -12.96 -2.84
C ALA A 150 2.13 -12.01 -2.10
N GLY A 151 2.59 -10.81 -1.76
CA GLY A 151 1.79 -9.77 -1.12
C GLY A 151 1.70 -8.52 -1.97
N TYR A 152 0.50 -7.94 -2.07
CA TYR A 152 0.26 -6.76 -2.90
C TYR A 152 -0.80 -5.79 -2.32
N ALA A 153 -1.06 -4.69 -3.01
CA ALA A 153 -1.87 -3.56 -2.62
C ALA A 153 -2.85 -3.12 -3.75
N ASP A 154 -2.89 -1.85 -4.18
CA ASP A 154 -3.59 -1.24 -5.33
C ASP A 154 -5.12 -1.32 -5.31
N ILE A 155 -5.71 -2.46 -4.94
CA ILE A 155 -7.17 -2.65 -5.00
C ILE A 155 -7.90 -2.23 -3.74
N HIS A 156 -7.20 -1.91 -2.67
CA HIS A 156 -7.70 -1.44 -1.37
C HIS A 156 -8.66 -2.41 -0.67
N ASN A 157 -8.58 -3.70 -1.00
CA ASN A 157 -9.43 -4.76 -0.47
C ASN A 157 -8.57 -5.85 0.17
N ALA A 158 -8.58 -5.95 1.49
CA ALA A 158 -7.75 -6.90 2.22
C ALA A 158 -8.32 -8.32 2.12
N TYR A 159 -7.50 -9.24 1.63
CA TYR A 159 -7.87 -10.66 1.52
C TYR A 159 -6.63 -11.55 1.43
N HIS A 160 -6.82 -12.87 1.58
CA HIS A 160 -5.81 -13.85 1.21
C HIS A 160 -6.43 -15.07 0.53
N GLN A 161 -5.62 -15.75 -0.27
CA GLN A 161 -5.94 -17.01 -0.95
C GLN A 161 -4.74 -17.94 -0.92
N HIS A 162 -5.02 -19.24 -0.97
CA HIS A 162 -4.01 -20.28 -1.20
C HIS A 162 -4.19 -20.84 -2.61
N LEU A 163 -3.12 -20.81 -3.40
CA LEU A 163 -3.10 -21.26 -4.79
C LEU A 163 -1.92 -22.23 -4.95
N ASP A 164 -2.22 -23.49 -5.20
CA ASP A 164 -1.22 -24.56 -5.36
C ASP A 164 -0.12 -24.56 -4.27
N GLY A 165 -0.55 -24.50 -3.00
CA GLY A 165 0.36 -24.50 -1.84
C GLY A 165 1.08 -23.19 -1.55
N ARG A 166 0.88 -22.14 -2.39
CA ARG A 166 1.42 -20.79 -2.20
C ARG A 166 0.36 -19.86 -1.60
N THR A 167 0.81 -18.79 -1.03
CA THR A 167 -0.09 -17.80 -0.40
C THR A 167 -0.05 -16.47 -1.15
N LEU A 168 -1.22 -16.02 -1.60
CA LEU A 168 -1.45 -14.68 -2.14
C LEU A 168 -2.24 -13.86 -1.12
N PHE A 169 -1.85 -12.61 -0.88
CA PHE A 169 -2.62 -11.69 -0.05
C PHE A 169 -2.57 -10.26 -0.54
N ASN A 170 -3.60 -9.49 -0.21
CA ASN A 170 -3.63 -8.04 -0.39
C ASN A 170 -3.72 -7.34 0.95
N THR A 171 -2.94 -6.27 1.14
CA THR A 171 -2.85 -5.55 2.42
C THR A 171 -4.09 -4.69 2.73
N GLY A 172 -4.96 -4.48 1.74
CA GLY A 172 -6.01 -3.46 1.82
C GLY A 172 -5.41 -2.07 1.67
N SER A 173 -5.97 -1.09 2.34
CA SER A 173 -5.53 0.30 2.30
C SER A 173 -5.57 0.95 3.68
N VAL A 174 -4.56 1.73 4.01
CA VAL A 174 -4.55 2.59 5.20
C VAL A 174 -5.49 3.78 5.00
N GLY A 175 -5.32 4.52 3.91
CA GLY A 175 -5.94 5.84 3.75
C GLY A 175 -7.22 5.89 2.95
N ASN A 176 -7.49 4.85 2.14
CA ASN A 176 -8.67 4.80 1.29
C ASN A 176 -9.22 3.37 1.15
N PRO A 177 -9.61 2.71 2.25
CA PRO A 177 -10.17 1.36 2.20
C PRO A 177 -11.50 1.35 1.43
N LEU A 178 -11.69 0.35 0.54
CA LEU A 178 -12.84 0.26 -0.38
C LEU A 178 -13.74 -0.95 -0.11
N GLU A 179 -13.67 -1.52 1.07
CA GLU A 179 -14.50 -2.65 1.51
C GLU A 179 -15.27 -2.36 2.80
N MET A 180 -14.64 -1.60 3.71
CA MET A 180 -15.25 -1.06 4.92
C MET A 180 -14.48 0.20 5.36
N PRO A 181 -15.13 1.16 6.05
CA PRO A 181 -14.50 2.43 6.42
C PRO A 181 -13.58 2.32 7.64
N GLU A 182 -12.64 1.39 7.60
CA GLU A 182 -11.60 1.17 8.60
C GLU A 182 -10.24 0.99 7.90
N ALA A 183 -9.21 1.65 8.39
CA ALA A 183 -7.85 1.46 7.86
C ALA A 183 -7.41 0.00 8.00
N SER A 184 -6.67 -0.49 7.02
CA SER A 184 -6.19 -1.87 6.98
C SER A 184 -4.68 -1.94 6.85
N TYR A 185 -4.06 -2.89 7.56
CA TYR A 185 -2.67 -3.29 7.35
C TYR A 185 -2.48 -4.78 7.68
N VAL A 186 -1.34 -5.34 7.32
CA VAL A 186 -1.01 -6.75 7.53
C VAL A 186 0.22 -6.87 8.42
N ILE A 187 0.27 -7.90 9.28
CA ILE A 187 1.48 -8.28 10.02
C ILE A 187 1.95 -9.63 9.47
N LEU A 188 3.20 -9.69 9.02
CA LEU A 188 3.93 -10.94 8.81
C LEU A 188 4.65 -11.31 10.10
N ASP A 189 4.52 -12.56 10.54
CA ASP A 189 5.10 -13.07 11.77
C ASP A 189 5.89 -14.34 11.46
N GLY A 190 7.22 -14.33 11.67
CA GLY A 190 8.11 -15.43 11.32
C GLY A 190 9.56 -15.18 11.76
N ILE A 191 10.49 -15.98 11.24
CA ILE A 191 11.93 -15.78 11.43
C ILE A 191 12.48 -15.11 10.18
N TYR A 192 12.83 -13.84 10.29
CA TYR A 192 13.36 -13.04 9.19
C TYR A 192 14.74 -13.54 8.76
N ASP A 193 15.02 -13.48 7.45
CA ASP A 193 16.26 -13.90 6.80
C ASP A 193 16.66 -15.36 7.10
N SER A 194 15.64 -16.25 7.26
CA SER A 194 15.84 -17.66 7.51
C SER A 194 15.35 -18.52 6.36
N GLU A 195 16.25 -19.38 5.85
CA GLU A 195 15.92 -20.42 4.87
C GLU A 195 15.33 -21.69 5.54
N ASP A 196 15.47 -21.83 6.86
CA ASP A 196 14.95 -22.97 7.59
C ASP A 196 13.42 -22.84 7.77
N PRO A 197 12.67 -23.92 7.50
CA PRO A 197 11.23 -23.96 7.77
C PRO A 197 10.90 -23.69 9.25
N ALA A 198 10.03 -22.71 9.49
CA ALA A 198 9.58 -22.32 10.81
C ALA A 198 8.10 -21.84 10.75
N PRO A 199 7.45 -21.63 11.89
CA PRO A 199 6.12 -21.02 11.90
C PRO A 199 6.11 -19.66 11.17
N PHE A 200 5.11 -19.47 10.31
CA PHE A 200 4.86 -18.27 9.55
C PHE A 200 3.37 -17.94 9.58
N ASN A 201 3.02 -16.70 9.95
CA ASN A 201 1.64 -16.26 10.01
C ASN A 201 1.45 -14.92 9.27
N ILE A 202 0.23 -14.72 8.79
CA ILE A 202 -0.24 -13.47 8.20
C ILE A 202 -1.47 -13.04 9.01
N GLN A 203 -1.44 -11.83 9.58
CA GLN A 203 -2.54 -11.28 10.36
C GLN A 203 -3.08 -10.03 9.68
N PHE A 204 -4.38 -9.95 9.45
CA PHE A 204 -5.08 -8.78 8.93
C PHE A 204 -5.61 -7.95 10.08
N ILE A 205 -5.23 -6.68 10.11
CA ILE A 205 -5.60 -5.75 11.18
C ILE A 205 -6.50 -4.66 10.60
N ARG A 206 -7.58 -4.37 11.32
CA ARG A 206 -8.47 -3.23 11.06
C ARG A 206 -8.31 -2.21 12.18
N VAL A 207 -8.18 -0.96 11.78
CA VAL A 207 -7.96 0.14 12.73
C VAL A 207 -8.99 1.24 12.46
N PRO A 208 -9.94 1.45 13.37
CA PRO A 208 -10.79 2.63 13.33
C PRO A 208 -9.96 3.91 13.42
N TYR A 209 -10.33 4.91 12.63
CA TYR A 209 -9.67 6.23 12.63
C TYR A 209 -10.71 7.36 12.59
N PRO A 210 -10.36 8.60 12.92
CA PRO A 210 -11.29 9.72 12.92
C PRO A 210 -11.63 10.18 11.50
N ILE A 211 -12.55 9.48 10.84
CA ILE A 211 -12.96 9.70 9.44
C ILE A 211 -13.40 11.14 9.20
N GLU A 212 -14.17 11.74 10.10
CA GLU A 212 -14.64 13.11 9.93
C GLU A 212 -13.50 14.14 10.01
N GLN A 213 -12.38 13.82 10.66
CA GLN A 213 -11.17 14.65 10.59
C GLN A 213 -10.56 14.59 9.18
N ALA A 214 -10.46 13.40 8.58
CA ALA A 214 -9.98 13.24 7.20
C ALA A 214 -10.88 13.98 6.18
N VAL A 215 -12.20 14.01 6.44
CA VAL A 215 -13.16 14.78 5.65
C VAL A 215 -12.94 16.29 5.81
N GLN A 216 -12.75 16.76 7.04
CA GLN A 216 -12.49 18.17 7.32
C GLN A 216 -11.20 18.64 6.68
N ASP A 217 -10.14 17.83 6.79
CA ASP A 217 -8.85 18.08 6.17
C ASP A 217 -8.99 18.23 4.64
N ALA A 218 -9.78 17.37 4.00
CA ALA A 218 -10.04 17.47 2.57
C ALA A 218 -10.79 18.75 2.19
N LEU A 219 -11.80 19.15 2.96
CA LEU A 219 -12.59 20.37 2.71
C LEU A 219 -11.76 21.65 2.91
N GLU A 220 -10.86 21.67 3.88
CA GLU A 220 -10.06 22.85 4.23
C GLU A 220 -8.77 22.97 3.40
N SER A 221 -8.31 21.90 2.78
CA SER A 221 -7.03 21.86 2.05
C SER A 221 -6.99 22.66 0.76
N GLY A 222 -8.16 22.96 0.20
CA GLY A 222 -8.28 23.53 -1.14
C GLY A 222 -8.01 22.55 -2.28
N MET A 223 -8.05 21.22 -1.99
CA MET A 223 -7.88 20.20 -3.02
C MET A 223 -9.01 20.26 -4.06
N PRO A 224 -8.73 20.08 -5.34
CA PRO A 224 -9.76 19.98 -6.35
C PRO A 224 -10.58 18.68 -6.15
N SER A 225 -11.90 18.75 -6.34
CA SER A 225 -12.81 17.59 -6.35
C SER A 225 -12.70 16.69 -5.11
N PRO A 226 -12.89 17.20 -3.88
CA PRO A 226 -12.78 16.38 -2.66
C PRO A 226 -13.93 15.38 -2.48
N LYS A 227 -15.02 15.51 -3.26
CA LYS A 227 -16.29 14.81 -3.06
C LYS A 227 -16.15 13.30 -3.14
N GLU A 228 -15.44 12.80 -4.14
CA GLU A 228 -15.22 11.36 -4.34
C GLU A 228 -14.46 10.76 -3.17
N TYR A 229 -13.35 11.38 -2.79
CA TYR A 229 -12.55 10.96 -1.62
C TYR A 229 -13.40 10.95 -0.33
N ILE A 230 -14.19 12.00 -0.08
CA ILE A 230 -15.06 12.09 1.11
C ILE A 230 -16.06 10.94 1.15
N LEU A 231 -16.69 10.62 0.02
CA LEU A 231 -17.63 9.51 -0.06
C LEU A 231 -16.94 8.16 0.13
N GLU A 232 -15.75 7.97 -0.45
CA GLU A 232 -14.97 6.73 -0.31
C GLU A 232 -14.59 6.48 1.16
N VAL A 233 -14.01 7.45 1.86
CA VAL A 233 -13.59 7.27 3.26
C VAL A 233 -14.77 7.06 4.22
N ARG A 234 -15.93 7.68 3.95
CA ARG A 234 -17.14 7.49 4.77
C ARG A 234 -17.83 6.16 4.54
N THR A 235 -17.77 5.62 3.35
CA THR A 235 -18.60 4.47 2.94
C THR A 235 -17.81 3.19 2.70
N GLY A 236 -16.51 3.26 2.51
CA GLY A 236 -15.69 2.14 2.05
C GLY A 236 -16.09 1.64 0.66
N ARG A 237 -16.59 2.53 -0.23
CA ARG A 237 -17.08 2.17 -1.56
C ARG A 237 -16.47 3.07 -2.61
N TYR A 238 -15.90 2.44 -3.63
CA TYR A 238 -15.32 3.15 -4.77
C TYR A 238 -16.31 4.12 -5.42
N GLN A 239 -15.85 5.33 -5.68
CA GLN A 239 -16.61 6.36 -6.40
C GLN A 239 -15.97 6.63 -7.75
N VAL A 240 -16.75 6.50 -8.82
CA VAL A 240 -16.33 6.90 -10.16
C VAL A 240 -16.42 8.42 -10.25
N ARG A 241 -15.30 9.08 -10.59
CA ARG A 241 -15.29 10.50 -10.88
C ARG A 241 -16.25 10.76 -12.03
N LYS A 242 -17.25 11.61 -11.81
CA LYS A 242 -18.14 12.08 -12.86
C LYS A 242 -17.61 13.44 -13.29
N ASP A 243 -17.08 13.47 -14.52
CA ASP A 243 -16.66 14.68 -15.20
C ASP A 243 -17.84 15.65 -15.39
#